data_b5c8049b9e07d14dd05dd517c09859b7
#
_entry.id   b5c8049b9e07d14dd05dd517c09859b7
#
_cell.length_a   1.000
_cell.length_b   1.000
_cell.length_c   1.000
_cell.angle_alpha   90.00
_cell.angle_beta   90.00
_cell.angle_gamma   90.00
#
_symmetry.space_group_name_H-M   'P 1'
#
loop_
_entity.id
_entity.type
_entity.pdbx_description
1 polymer ?
#
loop_
_entity_poly.entity_id
_entity_poly.type
_entity_poly.pdbx_seq_one_letter_code
_entity_poly.pdbx_strand_id
1 'polypeptide(L)'
;TLVQPLKLLEDFKPVLSKKEYCQMVEKGIDYIKEGDIFQVVLSNRLYAKATGSLFDSYRVLRTTNPSPYMFYFASDNIEVAGASPETLIKLEGTKLTTFPIAGTRKRGKDEQEDQQLIDDLLKDEKELAEHNMLVDLGRNDLGRISKFNSVHVASYMDILKFSKVIHIASIVSSEIKEKYDALDAVDALLPAGTLSGAPKIRACQIINQLEQNKRGIYGGAIGYLDFTGNMDLCIGIRLAYKRNNEISICSGAGIVYDSVPENEYQECLNKAGAVVEAIKMADGGIDYDSTH
;
A
#
# COMPACT_ATOMS: atom_id res chain seq x y z
N THR A 1 5.83 10.82 30.52
CA THR A 1 6.95 11.49 29.83
C THR A 1 6.33 12.29 28.70
N LEU A 2 6.51 13.62 28.70
CA LEU A 2 6.06 14.47 27.60
C LEU A 2 6.83 14.04 26.35
N VAL A 3 6.10 13.60 25.31
CA VAL A 3 6.67 13.27 24.02
C VAL A 3 7.18 14.57 23.39
N GLN A 4 8.46 14.60 23.01
CA GLN A 4 9.00 15.78 22.34
C GLN A 4 8.38 15.92 20.94
N PRO A 5 7.88 17.10 20.57
CA PRO A 5 7.37 17.35 19.24
C PRO A 5 8.39 17.02 18.15
N LEU A 6 7.92 16.57 17.02
CA LEU A 6 8.76 16.36 15.85
C LEU A 6 9.36 17.69 15.40
N LYS A 7 10.63 17.67 15.01
CA LYS A 7 11.28 18.79 14.34
C LYS A 7 12.08 18.30 13.13
N LEU A 8 11.66 18.72 11.95
CA LEU A 8 12.40 18.49 10.73
C LEU A 8 13.70 19.31 10.73
N LEU A 9 14.80 18.69 10.36
CA LEU A 9 16.11 19.34 10.24
C LEU A 9 16.48 19.64 8.78
N GLU A 10 15.80 19.01 7.83
CA GLU A 10 15.95 19.24 6.40
C GLU A 10 14.65 18.83 5.68
N ASP A 11 14.49 19.30 4.43
CA ASP A 11 13.39 18.87 3.56
C ASP A 11 13.56 17.41 3.12
N PHE A 12 12.42 16.76 2.79
CA PHE A 12 12.43 15.43 2.21
C PHE A 12 13.14 15.38 0.86
N LYS A 13 14.03 14.41 0.71
CA LYS A 13 14.79 14.15 -0.52
C LYS A 13 14.51 12.73 -1.02
N PRO A 14 14.33 12.52 -2.34
CA PRO A 14 14.23 11.19 -2.90
C PRO A 14 15.61 10.52 -2.93
N VAL A 15 15.64 9.20 -2.71
CA VAL A 15 16.87 8.39 -2.87
C VAL A 15 17.26 8.31 -4.34
N LEU A 16 16.28 8.03 -5.22
CA LEU A 16 16.48 8.08 -6.66
C LEU A 16 15.98 9.41 -7.20
N SER A 17 16.81 10.11 -7.94
CA SER A 17 16.39 11.29 -8.72
C SER A 17 15.31 10.93 -9.73
N LYS A 18 14.58 11.92 -10.25
CA LYS A 18 13.59 11.70 -11.32
C LYS A 18 14.18 10.92 -12.49
N LYS A 19 15.39 11.29 -12.93
CA LYS A 19 16.07 10.62 -14.06
C LYS A 19 16.36 9.15 -13.77
N GLU A 20 16.89 8.83 -12.58
CA GLU A 20 17.21 7.46 -12.20
C GLU A 20 15.95 6.60 -12.04
N TYR A 21 14.88 7.16 -11.45
CA TYR A 21 13.61 6.46 -11.33
C TYR A 21 12.98 6.20 -12.71
N CYS A 22 12.96 7.19 -13.62
CA CYS A 22 12.47 7.00 -14.98
C CYS A 22 13.26 5.91 -15.74
N GLN A 23 14.58 5.88 -15.61
CA GLN A 23 15.40 4.83 -16.20
C GLN A 23 15.09 3.44 -15.61
N MET A 24 14.76 3.38 -14.33
CA MET A 24 14.32 2.14 -13.68
C MET A 24 12.96 1.68 -14.23
N VAL A 25 12.02 2.60 -14.44
CA VAL A 25 10.72 2.32 -15.06
C VAL A 25 10.88 1.82 -16.49
N GLU A 26 11.74 2.45 -17.32
CA GLU A 26 12.04 2.00 -18.70
C GLU A 26 12.51 0.54 -18.70
N LYS A 27 13.42 0.17 -17.82
CA LYS A 27 13.88 -1.22 -17.69
C LYS A 27 12.74 -2.17 -17.25
N GLY A 28 11.84 -1.71 -16.38
CA GLY A 28 10.64 -2.47 -16.01
C GLY A 28 9.74 -2.75 -17.23
N ILE A 29 9.54 -1.74 -18.08
CA ILE A 29 8.78 -1.85 -19.34
C ILE A 29 9.47 -2.84 -20.32
N ASP A 30 10.79 -2.84 -20.38
CA ASP A 30 11.54 -3.78 -21.23
C ASP A 30 11.29 -5.24 -20.81
N TYR A 31 11.32 -5.56 -19.50
CA TYR A 31 10.95 -6.90 -19.01
C TYR A 31 9.50 -7.30 -19.35
N ILE A 32 8.58 -6.32 -19.37
CA ILE A 32 7.20 -6.59 -19.78
C ILE A 32 7.14 -6.90 -21.30
N LYS A 33 7.86 -6.13 -22.12
CA LYS A 33 7.95 -6.36 -23.58
C LYS A 33 8.60 -7.68 -23.94
N GLU A 34 9.56 -8.14 -23.15
CA GLU A 34 10.22 -9.44 -23.28
C GLU A 34 9.33 -10.62 -22.83
N GLY A 35 8.17 -10.33 -22.20
CA GLY A 35 7.22 -11.33 -21.75
C GLY A 35 7.56 -11.97 -20.41
N ASP A 36 8.49 -11.41 -19.65
CA ASP A 36 8.90 -11.91 -18.33
C ASP A 36 7.79 -11.72 -17.28
N ILE A 37 7.09 -10.60 -17.35
CA ILE A 37 6.06 -10.16 -16.39
C ILE A 37 4.96 -9.38 -17.11
N PHE A 38 3.79 -9.28 -16.47
CA PHE A 38 2.69 -8.39 -16.91
C PHE A 38 2.76 -7.03 -16.23
N GLN A 39 3.20 -7.02 -14.96
CA GLN A 39 3.29 -5.84 -14.13
C GLN A 39 4.42 -5.99 -13.12
N VAL A 40 5.07 -4.87 -12.79
CA VAL A 40 6.01 -4.77 -11.67
C VAL A 40 5.79 -3.47 -10.90
N VAL A 41 5.81 -3.51 -9.58
CA VAL A 41 5.74 -2.31 -8.75
C VAL A 41 7.15 -1.85 -8.41
N LEU A 42 7.51 -0.66 -8.88
CA LEU A 42 8.81 -0.05 -8.59
C LEU A 42 8.65 1.10 -7.60
N SER A 43 9.51 1.13 -6.59
CA SER A 43 9.40 2.09 -5.49
C SER A 43 10.58 3.06 -5.42
N ASN A 44 10.30 4.21 -4.80
CA ASN A 44 11.31 5.18 -4.39
C ASN A 44 11.10 5.53 -2.92
N ARG A 45 12.16 5.92 -2.26
CA ARG A 45 12.14 6.34 -0.86
C ARG A 45 12.41 7.84 -0.77
N LEU A 46 11.59 8.52 0.02
CA LEU A 46 11.87 9.86 0.51
C LEU A 46 12.46 9.75 1.91
N TYR A 47 13.46 10.55 2.23
CA TYR A 47 14.05 10.61 3.55
C TYR A 47 14.30 12.05 4.00
N ALA A 48 14.29 12.28 5.30
CA ALA A 48 14.64 13.55 5.94
C ALA A 48 15.18 13.29 7.34
N LYS A 49 16.09 14.15 7.81
CA LYS A 49 16.53 14.14 9.20
C LYS A 49 15.53 14.87 10.08
N ALA A 50 15.21 14.28 11.23
CA ALA A 50 14.30 14.84 12.20
C ALA A 50 14.60 14.38 13.62
N THR A 51 14.31 15.21 14.60
CA THR A 51 14.30 14.88 16.03
C THR A 51 12.87 14.80 16.55
N GLY A 52 12.66 14.40 17.81
CA GLY A 52 11.32 14.27 18.39
C GLY A 52 10.57 13.04 17.86
N SER A 53 9.27 12.98 18.09
CA SER A 53 8.41 11.80 17.83
C SER A 53 7.48 12.03 16.64
N LEU A 54 7.16 10.93 15.93
CA LEU A 54 6.15 10.90 14.87
C LEU A 54 4.70 10.95 15.42
N PHE A 55 4.50 10.98 16.73
CA PHE A 55 3.16 10.87 17.31
C PHE A 55 2.20 11.98 16.86
N ASP A 56 2.66 13.22 16.84
CA ASP A 56 1.84 14.35 16.36
C ASP A 56 1.59 14.25 14.85
N SER A 57 2.55 13.78 14.07
CA SER A 57 2.33 13.47 12.64
C SER A 57 1.24 12.42 12.44
N TYR A 58 1.19 11.38 13.28
CA TYR A 58 0.10 10.40 13.28
C TYR A 58 -1.25 11.05 13.61
N ARG A 59 -1.31 11.95 14.58
CA ARG A 59 -2.55 12.67 14.95
C ARG A 59 -3.07 13.52 13.80
N VAL A 60 -2.19 14.23 13.10
CA VAL A 60 -2.53 14.99 11.89
C VAL A 60 -3.02 14.05 10.80
N LEU A 61 -2.26 12.97 10.51
CA LEU A 61 -2.60 12.01 9.46
C LEU A 61 -3.99 11.40 9.69
N ARG A 62 -4.34 11.09 10.94
CA ARG A 62 -5.64 10.53 11.33
C ARG A 62 -6.81 11.46 11.00
N THR A 63 -6.62 12.76 11.04
CA THR A 63 -7.67 13.75 10.75
C THR A 63 -7.71 14.17 9.29
N THR A 64 -6.54 14.27 8.64
CA THR A 64 -6.43 14.77 7.26
C THR A 64 -6.59 13.68 6.21
N ASN A 65 -6.22 12.44 6.55
CA ASN A 65 -6.25 11.31 5.61
C ASN A 65 -6.64 9.99 6.30
N PRO A 66 -7.86 9.91 6.91
CA PRO A 66 -8.31 8.70 7.57
C PRO A 66 -8.36 7.52 6.60
N SER A 67 -7.98 6.35 7.08
CA SER A 67 -7.94 5.10 6.33
C SER A 67 -8.44 3.94 7.20
N PRO A 68 -8.85 2.80 6.64
CA PRO A 68 -9.32 1.66 7.42
C PRO A 68 -8.35 1.17 8.48
N TYR A 69 -7.04 1.29 8.21
CA TYR A 69 -5.99 0.89 9.14
C TYR A 69 -5.14 2.12 9.52
N MET A 70 -5.38 2.60 10.73
CA MET A 70 -4.61 3.69 11.34
C MET A 70 -3.72 3.10 12.42
N PHE A 71 -2.41 3.32 12.35
CA PHE A 71 -1.48 2.73 13.31
C PHE A 71 -0.34 3.67 13.69
N TYR A 72 0.07 3.54 14.94
CA TYR A 72 1.28 4.13 15.49
C TYR A 72 1.98 3.12 16.41
N PHE A 73 3.24 2.84 16.13
CA PHE A 73 4.09 2.00 16.95
C PHE A 73 5.36 2.76 17.32
N ALA A 74 5.77 2.63 18.56
CA ALA A 74 7.01 3.21 19.05
C ALA A 74 7.76 2.20 19.91
N SER A 75 9.07 2.11 19.71
CA SER A 75 10.01 1.41 20.56
C SER A 75 11.28 2.24 20.70
N ASP A 76 12.29 1.74 21.41
CA ASP A 76 13.48 2.52 21.78
C ASP A 76 14.17 3.20 20.59
N ASN A 77 14.20 2.58 19.43
CA ASN A 77 14.96 3.08 18.28
C ASN A 77 14.17 3.15 16.98
N ILE A 78 12.87 2.87 17.00
CA ILE A 78 12.02 2.92 15.82
C ILE A 78 10.62 3.43 16.18
N GLU A 79 10.10 4.33 15.37
CA GLU A 79 8.71 4.74 15.35
C GLU A 79 8.12 4.51 13.95
N VAL A 80 6.86 4.10 13.91
CA VAL A 80 6.10 3.89 12.67
C VAL A 80 4.75 4.55 12.82
N ALA A 81 4.38 5.39 11.86
CA ALA A 81 3.07 6.04 11.79
C ALA A 81 2.50 5.87 10.39
N GLY A 82 1.24 5.44 10.27
CA GLY A 82 0.66 5.20 8.96
C GLY A 82 -0.86 5.15 8.92
N ALA A 83 -1.37 5.22 7.69
CA ALA A 83 -2.78 5.19 7.32
C ALA A 83 -2.97 4.32 6.08
N SER A 84 -2.91 2.99 6.27
CA SER A 84 -3.04 2.05 5.15
C SER A 84 -4.49 1.88 4.71
N PRO A 85 -4.79 2.03 3.42
CA PRO A 85 -6.13 1.79 2.90
C PRO A 85 -6.41 0.33 2.55
N GLU A 86 -5.40 -0.54 2.57
CA GLU A 86 -5.47 -1.84 1.91
C GLU A 86 -5.24 -3.00 2.88
N THR A 87 -6.23 -3.87 2.98
CA THR A 87 -6.14 -5.13 3.72
C THR A 87 -5.22 -6.10 2.98
N LEU A 88 -4.23 -6.65 3.67
CA LEU A 88 -3.43 -7.77 3.15
C LEU A 88 -4.23 -9.06 3.26
N ILE A 89 -4.66 -9.41 4.48
CA ILE A 89 -5.39 -10.64 4.77
C ILE A 89 -6.12 -10.56 6.10
N LYS A 90 -7.28 -11.20 6.17
CA LYS A 90 -8.00 -11.51 7.41
C LYS A 90 -8.13 -13.02 7.57
N LEU A 91 -8.01 -13.49 8.81
CA LEU A 91 -8.34 -14.85 9.22
C LEU A 91 -9.33 -14.78 10.39
N GLU A 92 -10.52 -15.33 10.18
CA GLU A 92 -11.58 -15.41 11.18
C GLU A 92 -12.01 -16.89 11.33
N GLY A 93 -11.62 -17.51 12.44
CA GLY A 93 -11.74 -18.96 12.59
C GLY A 93 -10.95 -19.71 11.51
N THR A 94 -11.62 -20.32 10.57
CA THR A 94 -10.99 -21.00 9.42
C THR A 94 -11.09 -20.21 8.10
N LYS A 95 -11.80 -19.08 8.10
CA LYS A 95 -12.06 -18.29 6.90
C LYS A 95 -10.93 -17.30 6.64
N LEU A 96 -10.26 -17.48 5.52
CA LEU A 96 -9.32 -16.50 4.96
C LEU A 96 -10.05 -15.56 4.00
N THR A 97 -9.67 -14.27 4.03
CA THR A 97 -10.25 -13.26 3.13
C THR A 97 -9.18 -12.25 2.72
N THR A 98 -9.11 -11.94 1.42
CA THR A 98 -8.32 -10.82 0.89
C THR A 98 -9.20 -9.91 0.04
N PHE A 99 -8.79 -8.65 -0.12
CA PHE A 99 -9.63 -7.58 -0.69
C PHE A 99 -8.87 -6.88 -1.82
N PRO A 100 -8.81 -7.47 -3.02
CA PRO A 100 -8.24 -6.78 -4.18
C PRO A 100 -8.98 -5.47 -4.45
N ILE A 101 -8.24 -4.37 -4.51
CA ILE A 101 -8.77 -3.03 -4.84
C ILE A 101 -7.92 -2.49 -5.98
N ALA A 102 -8.58 -2.08 -7.06
CA ALA A 102 -7.96 -1.41 -8.20
C ALA A 102 -8.93 -0.38 -8.80
N GLY A 103 -8.44 0.36 -9.77
CA GLY A 103 -9.23 1.41 -10.39
C GLY A 103 -9.51 2.57 -9.43
N THR A 104 -9.20 3.78 -9.86
CA THR A 104 -9.41 4.95 -9.01
C THR A 104 -10.01 6.08 -9.81
N ARG A 105 -11.10 6.66 -9.30
CA ARG A 105 -11.62 7.96 -9.75
C ARG A 105 -11.76 8.88 -8.55
N LYS A 106 -11.53 10.18 -8.75
CA LYS A 106 -11.87 11.19 -7.72
C LYS A 106 -13.37 11.24 -7.55
N ARG A 107 -13.84 11.62 -6.37
CA ARG A 107 -15.25 11.92 -6.13
C ARG A 107 -15.71 13.08 -7.01
N GLY A 108 -16.90 12.95 -7.54
CA GLY A 108 -17.62 14.05 -8.21
C GLY A 108 -18.07 15.12 -7.23
N LYS A 109 -18.63 16.20 -7.74
CA LYS A 109 -19.20 17.29 -6.95
C LYS A 109 -20.54 16.91 -6.34
N ASP A 110 -21.23 15.97 -6.97
CA ASP A 110 -22.55 15.47 -6.56
C ASP A 110 -22.70 13.98 -6.95
N GLU A 111 -23.85 13.39 -6.59
CA GLU A 111 -24.14 11.98 -6.84
C GLU A 111 -24.27 11.67 -8.34
N GLN A 112 -24.68 12.64 -9.15
CA GLN A 112 -24.83 12.45 -10.60
C GLN A 112 -23.46 12.37 -11.28
N GLU A 113 -22.53 13.23 -10.91
CA GLU A 113 -21.14 13.19 -11.37
C GLU A 113 -20.42 11.93 -10.87
N ASP A 114 -20.65 11.52 -9.61
CA ASP A 114 -20.14 10.24 -9.10
C ASP A 114 -20.62 9.06 -9.97
N GLN A 115 -21.90 9.02 -10.34
CA GLN A 115 -22.41 7.93 -11.17
C GLN A 115 -21.78 7.90 -12.56
N GLN A 116 -21.55 9.07 -13.17
CA GLN A 116 -20.84 9.16 -14.46
C GLN A 116 -19.41 8.63 -14.35
N LEU A 117 -18.70 8.97 -13.27
CA LEU A 117 -17.34 8.49 -13.01
C LEU A 117 -17.30 6.98 -12.74
N ILE A 118 -18.31 6.43 -12.09
CA ILE A 118 -18.45 4.98 -11.90
C ILE A 118 -18.68 4.29 -13.26
N ASP A 119 -19.59 4.82 -14.08
CA ASP A 119 -19.91 4.25 -15.39
C ASP A 119 -18.68 4.30 -16.32
N ASP A 120 -17.88 5.36 -16.23
CA ASP A 120 -16.60 5.49 -16.95
C ASP A 120 -15.58 4.45 -16.42
N LEU A 121 -15.44 4.33 -15.10
CA LEU A 121 -14.53 3.38 -14.48
C LEU A 121 -14.87 1.92 -14.86
N LEU A 122 -16.15 1.57 -14.87
CA LEU A 122 -16.61 0.22 -15.24
C LEU A 122 -16.53 -0.09 -16.74
N LYS A 123 -16.21 0.89 -17.58
CA LYS A 123 -15.95 0.73 -19.02
C LYS A 123 -14.47 0.81 -19.37
N ASP A 124 -13.62 1.16 -18.42
CA ASP A 124 -12.19 1.29 -18.62
C ASP A 124 -11.54 -0.11 -18.66
N GLU A 125 -11.30 -0.63 -19.88
CA GLU A 125 -10.75 -1.96 -20.08
C GLU A 125 -9.40 -2.19 -19.37
N LYS A 126 -8.58 -1.13 -19.25
CA LYS A 126 -7.30 -1.20 -18.57
C LYS A 126 -7.48 -1.41 -17.07
N GLU A 127 -8.34 -0.62 -16.44
CA GLU A 127 -8.62 -0.72 -15.01
C GLU A 127 -9.27 -2.06 -14.66
N LEU A 128 -10.19 -2.54 -15.52
CA LEU A 128 -10.82 -3.85 -15.36
C LEU A 128 -9.82 -5.01 -15.52
N ALA A 129 -8.90 -4.91 -16.48
CA ALA A 129 -7.86 -5.93 -16.68
C ALA A 129 -6.88 -5.98 -15.49
N GLU A 130 -6.48 -4.82 -14.96
CA GLU A 130 -5.66 -4.73 -13.74
C GLU A 130 -6.40 -5.33 -12.54
N HIS A 131 -7.66 -4.98 -12.34
CA HIS A 131 -8.47 -5.53 -11.26
C HIS A 131 -8.60 -7.06 -11.33
N ASN A 132 -8.87 -7.59 -12.52
CA ASN A 132 -8.95 -9.03 -12.75
C ASN A 132 -7.63 -9.74 -12.43
N MET A 133 -6.51 -9.15 -12.81
CA MET A 133 -5.18 -9.67 -12.49
C MET A 133 -4.96 -9.72 -10.96
N LEU A 134 -5.37 -8.70 -10.21
CA LEU A 134 -5.25 -8.68 -8.76
C LEU A 134 -6.19 -9.70 -8.07
N VAL A 135 -7.40 -9.90 -8.60
CA VAL A 135 -8.32 -10.94 -8.13
C VAL A 135 -7.71 -12.33 -8.33
N ASP A 136 -7.15 -12.61 -9.50
CA ASP A 136 -6.50 -13.88 -9.80
C ASP A 136 -5.25 -14.10 -8.96
N LEU A 137 -4.48 -13.04 -8.69
CA LEU A 137 -3.33 -13.10 -7.80
C LEU A 137 -3.76 -13.44 -6.37
N GLY A 138 -4.83 -12.81 -5.86
CA GLY A 138 -5.40 -13.14 -4.54
C GLY A 138 -5.91 -14.58 -4.46
N ARG A 139 -6.57 -15.08 -5.52
CA ARG A 139 -7.00 -16.48 -5.60
C ARG A 139 -5.81 -17.45 -5.58
N ASN A 140 -4.75 -17.12 -6.28
CA ASN A 140 -3.53 -17.92 -6.35
C ASN A 140 -2.80 -17.96 -4.99
N ASP A 141 -2.66 -16.82 -4.35
CA ASP A 141 -2.03 -16.70 -3.02
C ASP A 141 -2.78 -17.50 -1.96
N LEU A 142 -4.11 -17.33 -1.87
CA LEU A 142 -4.94 -18.10 -0.95
C LEU A 142 -4.94 -19.60 -1.29
N GLY A 143 -4.90 -19.97 -2.56
CA GLY A 143 -4.92 -21.37 -3.02
C GLY A 143 -3.77 -22.23 -2.47
N ARG A 144 -2.64 -21.62 -2.15
CA ARG A 144 -1.46 -22.32 -1.59
C ARG A 144 -1.74 -22.96 -0.23
N ILE A 145 -2.54 -22.30 0.59
CA ILE A 145 -2.80 -22.69 1.98
C ILE A 145 -4.26 -23.14 2.24
N SER A 146 -5.14 -23.00 1.26
CA SER A 146 -6.57 -23.26 1.40
C SER A 146 -6.94 -24.71 1.11
N LYS A 147 -8.04 -25.16 1.71
CA LYS A 147 -8.67 -26.43 1.38
C LYS A 147 -9.02 -26.48 -0.12
N PHE A 148 -8.98 -27.66 -0.70
CA PHE A 148 -9.32 -27.85 -2.11
C PHE A 148 -10.77 -27.40 -2.37
N ASN A 149 -11.01 -26.72 -3.50
CA ASN A 149 -12.29 -26.13 -3.90
C ASN A 149 -12.89 -25.06 -2.94
N SER A 150 -12.17 -24.57 -1.93
CA SER A 150 -12.70 -23.55 -1.02
C SER A 150 -12.47 -22.12 -1.53
N VAL A 151 -11.49 -21.91 -2.43
CA VAL A 151 -11.19 -20.55 -2.95
C VAL A 151 -12.29 -20.11 -3.92
N HIS A 152 -12.92 -18.99 -3.59
CA HIS A 152 -13.98 -18.41 -4.43
C HIS A 152 -13.96 -16.89 -4.34
N VAL A 153 -14.51 -16.22 -5.34
CA VAL A 153 -14.75 -14.78 -5.34
C VAL A 153 -16.11 -14.57 -4.68
N ALA A 154 -16.11 -14.08 -3.45
CA ALA A 154 -17.32 -13.87 -2.65
C ALA A 154 -18.08 -12.61 -3.09
N SER A 155 -17.35 -11.60 -3.57
CA SER A 155 -17.91 -10.41 -4.21
C SER A 155 -16.98 -9.96 -5.32
N TYR A 156 -17.53 -9.45 -6.43
CA TYR A 156 -16.79 -9.15 -7.63
C TYR A 156 -17.15 -7.78 -8.20
N MET A 157 -16.13 -6.92 -8.33
CA MET A 157 -16.24 -5.58 -8.92
C MET A 157 -17.27 -4.66 -8.23
N ASP A 158 -17.36 -4.72 -6.90
CA ASP A 158 -18.17 -3.77 -6.13
C ASP A 158 -17.56 -2.37 -6.18
N ILE A 159 -18.42 -1.37 -6.19
CA ILE A 159 -18.00 0.03 -6.12
C ILE A 159 -17.91 0.47 -4.66
N LEU A 160 -16.71 0.87 -4.25
CA LEU A 160 -16.46 1.48 -2.95
C LEU A 160 -16.29 2.99 -3.08
N LYS A 161 -17.23 3.75 -2.45
CA LYS A 161 -17.16 5.21 -2.37
C LYS A 161 -16.52 5.62 -1.05
N PHE A 162 -15.32 6.18 -1.11
CA PHE A 162 -14.65 6.82 0.03
C PHE A 162 -14.89 8.33 -0.01
N SER A 163 -14.39 9.04 1.00
CA SER A 163 -14.60 10.50 1.10
C SER A 163 -14.02 11.29 -0.09
N LYS A 164 -12.93 10.82 -0.69
CA LYS A 164 -12.20 11.54 -1.76
C LYS A 164 -12.09 10.76 -3.07
N VAL A 165 -12.34 9.46 -3.06
CA VAL A 165 -12.11 8.57 -4.19
C VAL A 165 -13.17 7.47 -4.30
N ILE A 166 -13.31 6.92 -5.50
CA ILE A 166 -14.13 5.76 -5.85
C ILE A 166 -13.16 4.67 -6.34
N HIS A 167 -13.36 3.44 -5.89
CA HIS A 167 -12.59 2.27 -6.30
C HIS A 167 -13.47 1.12 -6.73
N ILE A 168 -12.91 0.21 -7.54
CA ILE A 168 -13.44 -1.14 -7.76
C ILE A 168 -12.81 -2.06 -6.73
N ALA A 169 -13.60 -2.85 -6.05
CA ALA A 169 -13.15 -3.82 -5.07
C ALA A 169 -13.77 -5.20 -5.31
N SER A 170 -13.04 -6.24 -4.95
CA SER A 170 -13.55 -7.61 -4.91
C SER A 170 -13.16 -8.26 -3.58
N ILE A 171 -13.86 -9.33 -3.24
CA ILE A 171 -13.57 -10.15 -2.06
C ILE A 171 -13.25 -11.55 -2.51
N VAL A 172 -12.06 -12.03 -2.20
CA VAL A 172 -11.67 -13.42 -2.40
C VAL A 172 -11.62 -14.10 -1.04
N SER A 173 -12.34 -15.20 -0.90
CA SER A 173 -12.44 -15.96 0.35
C SER A 173 -12.07 -17.42 0.14
N SER A 174 -11.62 -18.06 1.24
CA SER A 174 -11.32 -19.48 1.25
C SER A 174 -11.34 -20.02 2.69
N GLU A 175 -11.16 -21.33 2.86
CA GLU A 175 -10.94 -21.98 4.14
C GLU A 175 -9.49 -22.46 4.24
N ILE A 176 -8.81 -22.09 5.33
CA ILE A 176 -7.43 -22.53 5.61
C ILE A 176 -7.41 -24.04 5.90
N LYS A 177 -6.35 -24.74 5.42
CA LYS A 177 -6.12 -26.15 5.77
C LYS A 177 -5.72 -26.27 7.24
N GLU A 178 -6.15 -27.33 7.92
CA GLU A 178 -5.88 -27.58 9.34
C GLU A 178 -4.41 -27.59 9.75
N LYS A 179 -3.51 -27.87 8.81
CA LYS A 179 -2.06 -27.90 9.05
C LYS A 179 -1.38 -26.54 9.00
N TYR A 180 -2.11 -25.50 8.63
CA TYR A 180 -1.60 -24.12 8.50
C TYR A 180 -2.25 -23.22 9.54
N ASP A 181 -1.52 -22.20 9.96
CA ASP A 181 -1.95 -21.18 10.90
C ASP A 181 -1.90 -19.76 10.30
N ALA A 182 -2.10 -18.75 11.12
CA ALA A 182 -2.08 -17.35 10.73
C ALA A 182 -0.70 -16.92 10.18
N LEU A 183 0.40 -17.46 10.69
CA LEU A 183 1.75 -17.11 10.21
C LEU A 183 2.02 -17.71 8.84
N ASP A 184 1.56 -18.94 8.60
CA ASP A 184 1.60 -19.55 7.25
C ASP A 184 0.82 -18.73 6.24
N ALA A 185 -0.32 -18.15 6.68
CA ALA A 185 -1.12 -17.27 5.83
C ALA A 185 -0.38 -15.98 5.46
N VAL A 186 0.33 -15.37 6.39
CA VAL A 186 1.19 -14.19 6.12
C VAL A 186 2.30 -14.57 5.13
N ASP A 187 2.99 -15.68 5.35
CA ASP A 187 4.09 -16.14 4.48
C ASP A 187 3.61 -16.46 3.06
N ALA A 188 2.41 -17.00 2.92
CA ALA A 188 1.83 -17.30 1.61
C ALA A 188 1.50 -16.04 0.78
N LEU A 189 1.10 -14.94 1.43
CA LEU A 189 0.67 -13.73 0.75
C LEU A 189 1.79 -12.71 0.55
N LEU A 190 2.80 -12.68 1.43
CA LEU A 190 3.91 -11.75 1.29
C LEU A 190 4.90 -12.17 0.19
N PRO A 191 5.43 -11.17 -0.54
CA PRO A 191 4.98 -9.78 -0.59
C PRO A 191 3.62 -9.66 -1.29
N ALA A 192 2.83 -8.66 -0.88
CA ALA A 192 1.53 -8.40 -1.51
C ALA A 192 1.66 -8.21 -3.03
N GLY A 193 0.69 -8.73 -3.79
CA GLY A 193 0.69 -8.62 -5.25
C GLY A 193 0.69 -7.19 -5.75
N THR A 194 -0.10 -6.33 -5.11
CA THR A 194 -0.19 -4.90 -5.37
C THR A 194 1.11 -4.13 -5.07
N LEU A 195 2.08 -4.76 -4.40
CA LEU A 195 3.40 -4.20 -4.08
C LEU A 195 4.55 -4.95 -4.79
N SER A 196 4.27 -6.02 -5.51
CA SER A 196 5.28 -6.81 -6.22
C SER A 196 5.04 -6.83 -7.72
N GLY A 197 4.05 -7.54 -8.17
CA GLY A 197 3.67 -7.66 -9.58
C GLY A 197 3.28 -9.09 -9.96
N ALA A 198 3.10 -9.32 -11.25
CA ALA A 198 2.62 -10.57 -11.80
C ALA A 198 3.46 -11.03 -13.01
N PRO A 199 3.94 -12.29 -13.06
CA PRO A 199 3.97 -13.30 -12.00
C PRO A 199 4.84 -12.89 -10.80
N LYS A 200 4.37 -13.14 -9.57
CA LYS A 200 4.94 -12.61 -8.32
C LYS A 200 6.45 -12.88 -8.16
N ILE A 201 6.88 -14.13 -8.31
CA ILE A 201 8.28 -14.50 -8.07
C ILE A 201 9.21 -13.77 -9.05
N ARG A 202 8.85 -13.73 -10.33
CA ARG A 202 9.66 -13.03 -11.33
C ARG A 202 9.69 -11.53 -11.11
N ALA A 203 8.55 -10.93 -10.78
CA ALA A 203 8.47 -9.52 -10.39
C ALA A 203 9.38 -9.20 -9.21
N CYS A 204 9.41 -10.04 -8.15
CA CYS A 204 10.31 -9.86 -7.01
C CYS A 204 11.79 -9.95 -7.39
N GLN A 205 12.16 -10.85 -8.31
CA GLN A 205 13.54 -10.92 -8.83
C GLN A 205 13.93 -9.63 -9.56
N ILE A 206 13.04 -9.11 -10.41
CA ILE A 206 13.25 -7.86 -11.15
C ILE A 206 13.35 -6.66 -10.18
N ILE A 207 12.47 -6.58 -9.19
CA ILE A 207 12.53 -5.55 -8.13
C ILE A 207 13.90 -5.58 -7.44
N ASN A 208 14.37 -6.77 -7.05
CA ASN A 208 15.67 -6.93 -6.40
C ASN A 208 16.86 -6.53 -7.29
N GLN A 209 16.71 -6.64 -8.60
CA GLN A 209 17.75 -6.21 -9.56
C GLN A 209 17.71 -4.69 -9.82
N LEU A 210 16.52 -4.10 -9.85
CA LEU A 210 16.33 -2.70 -10.23
C LEU A 210 16.38 -1.74 -9.05
N GLU A 211 15.80 -2.12 -7.91
CA GLU A 211 15.81 -1.29 -6.70
C GLU A 211 17.16 -1.48 -5.95
N GLN A 212 17.89 -0.39 -5.78
CA GLN A 212 19.19 -0.41 -5.08
C GLN A 212 19.05 -0.45 -3.56
N ASN A 213 17.84 -0.22 -3.03
CA ASN A 213 17.57 -0.08 -1.61
C ASN A 213 16.57 -1.11 -1.11
N LYS A 214 16.80 -1.64 0.09
CA LYS A 214 15.83 -2.51 0.76
C LYS A 214 14.57 -1.73 1.11
N ARG A 215 13.40 -2.32 0.86
CA ARG A 215 12.09 -1.72 1.15
C ARG A 215 11.78 -1.57 2.63
N GLY A 216 12.38 -2.41 3.48
CA GLY A 216 12.15 -2.40 4.93
C GLY A 216 10.70 -2.73 5.27
N ILE A 217 10.02 -1.84 5.99
CA ILE A 217 8.61 -2.01 6.41
C ILE A 217 7.63 -1.84 5.23
N TYR A 218 8.03 -1.12 4.19
CA TYR A 218 7.19 -0.89 3.01
C TYR A 218 6.84 -2.21 2.30
N GLY A 219 5.55 -2.44 2.10
CA GLY A 219 5.04 -3.67 1.49
C GLY A 219 5.01 -4.88 2.43
N GLY A 220 5.34 -4.69 3.72
CA GLY A 220 5.16 -5.69 4.76
C GLY A 220 3.72 -5.78 5.27
N ALA A 221 3.51 -6.52 6.35
CA ALA A 221 2.22 -6.71 7.01
C ALA A 221 2.19 -5.97 8.34
N ILE A 222 1.10 -5.24 8.62
CA ILE A 222 0.89 -4.51 9.88
C ILE A 222 -0.53 -4.78 10.37
N GLY A 223 -0.67 -5.12 11.65
CA GLY A 223 -1.96 -5.38 12.27
C GLY A 223 -1.82 -6.22 13.53
N TYR A 224 -2.74 -7.15 13.74
CA TYR A 224 -2.72 -7.99 14.92
C TYR A 224 -3.02 -9.47 14.61
N LEU A 225 -2.45 -10.34 15.45
CA LEU A 225 -2.84 -11.72 15.64
C LEU A 225 -3.35 -11.82 17.07
N ASP A 226 -4.53 -12.39 17.26
CA ASP A 226 -5.07 -12.61 18.58
C ASP A 226 -4.75 -14.01 19.13
N PHE A 227 -5.01 -14.22 20.41
CA PHE A 227 -4.73 -15.50 21.08
C PHE A 227 -5.68 -16.64 20.67
N THR A 228 -6.75 -16.34 19.92
CA THR A 228 -7.67 -17.36 19.37
C THR A 228 -7.25 -17.80 17.98
N GLY A 229 -6.19 -17.20 17.41
CA GLY A 229 -5.68 -17.50 16.09
C GLY A 229 -6.28 -16.64 14.96
N ASN A 230 -7.16 -15.70 15.30
CA ASN A 230 -7.67 -14.73 14.31
C ASN A 230 -6.62 -13.67 13.99
N MET A 231 -6.74 -13.09 12.82
CA MET A 231 -5.77 -12.13 12.31
C MET A 231 -6.45 -11.09 11.41
N ASP A 232 -6.02 -9.83 11.56
CA ASP A 232 -6.38 -8.76 10.63
C ASP A 232 -5.14 -7.91 10.33
N LEU A 233 -4.65 -7.98 9.08
CA LEU A 233 -3.41 -7.34 8.65
C LEU A 233 -3.65 -6.46 7.42
N CYS A 234 -3.11 -5.26 7.45
CA CYS A 234 -3.00 -4.39 6.28
C CYS A 234 -1.61 -4.47 5.63
N ILE A 235 -1.53 -3.98 4.41
CA ILE A 235 -0.26 -3.78 3.71
C ILE A 235 0.44 -2.55 4.27
N GLY A 236 1.74 -2.65 4.51
CA GLY A 236 2.58 -1.55 5.01
C GLY A 236 2.84 -0.49 3.93
N ILE A 237 1.84 0.33 3.64
CA ILE A 237 1.87 1.47 2.72
C ILE A 237 1.33 2.73 3.39
N ARG A 238 1.55 3.88 2.77
CA ARG A 238 1.10 5.18 3.32
C ARG A 238 1.57 5.37 4.76
N LEU A 239 2.83 5.07 5.00
CA LEU A 239 3.46 5.15 6.31
C LEU A 239 4.80 5.88 6.25
N ALA A 240 5.17 6.46 7.39
CA ALA A 240 6.52 6.89 7.70
C ALA A 240 7.10 5.99 8.79
N TYR A 241 8.37 5.69 8.70
CA TYR A 241 9.10 5.15 9.84
C TYR A 241 10.32 6.02 10.13
N LYS A 242 10.61 6.18 11.42
CA LYS A 242 11.75 6.95 11.92
C LYS A 242 12.69 6.02 12.65
N ARG A 243 13.95 6.08 12.29
CA ARG A 243 15.04 5.34 12.94
C ARG A 243 16.29 6.21 12.98
N ASN A 244 16.97 6.28 14.14
CA ASN A 244 18.23 7.03 14.27
C ASN A 244 18.14 8.48 13.77
N ASN A 245 17.07 9.20 14.09
CA ASN A 245 16.79 10.58 13.64
C ASN A 245 16.63 10.74 12.11
N GLU A 246 16.38 9.68 11.39
CA GLU A 246 16.00 9.73 9.99
C GLU A 246 14.57 9.22 9.81
N ILE A 247 13.74 10.01 9.14
CA ILE A 247 12.40 9.60 8.69
C ILE A 247 12.53 9.09 7.26
N SER A 248 11.88 7.96 6.99
CA SER A 248 11.76 7.39 5.66
C SER A 248 10.29 7.16 5.30
N ILE A 249 9.91 7.52 4.08
CA ILE A 249 8.61 7.26 3.47
C ILE A 249 8.88 6.58 2.13
N CYS A 250 8.37 5.38 1.94
CA CYS A 250 8.51 4.64 0.68
C CYS A 250 7.16 4.58 -0.03
N SER A 251 7.16 4.78 -1.33
CA SER A 251 5.99 4.66 -2.20
C SER A 251 6.41 4.15 -3.56
N GLY A 252 5.46 3.64 -4.34
CA GLY A 252 5.76 3.07 -5.66
C GLY A 252 4.58 3.15 -6.61
N ALA A 253 4.86 2.89 -7.87
CA ALA A 253 3.89 2.82 -8.95
C ALA A 253 3.92 1.44 -9.62
N GLY A 254 2.77 0.98 -10.09
CA GLY A 254 2.61 -0.24 -10.85
C GLY A 254 2.93 -0.01 -12.32
N ILE A 255 4.05 -0.57 -12.77
CA ILE A 255 4.53 -0.39 -14.14
C ILE A 255 3.90 -1.46 -15.03
N VAL A 256 3.26 -1.03 -16.09
CA VAL A 256 2.65 -1.83 -17.15
C VAL A 256 3.18 -1.43 -18.52
N TYR A 257 2.77 -2.13 -19.56
CA TYR A 257 3.26 -1.93 -20.95
C TYR A 257 3.17 -0.47 -21.44
N ASP A 258 2.07 0.22 -21.13
CA ASP A 258 1.80 1.60 -21.57
C ASP A 258 2.21 2.65 -20.53
N SER A 259 2.94 2.27 -19.49
CA SER A 259 3.42 3.22 -18.47
C SER A 259 4.34 4.29 -19.08
N VAL A 260 4.13 5.53 -18.63
CA VAL A 260 4.98 6.67 -18.99
C VAL A 260 5.87 7.00 -17.78
N PRO A 261 7.20 6.89 -17.90
CA PRO A 261 8.12 7.00 -16.76
C PRO A 261 7.93 8.25 -15.89
N GLU A 262 7.69 9.40 -16.51
CA GLU A 262 7.48 10.66 -15.78
C GLU A 262 6.18 10.66 -14.98
N ASN A 263 5.12 10.05 -15.51
CA ASN A 263 3.84 9.93 -14.84
C ASN A 263 3.95 8.99 -13.63
N GLU A 264 4.66 7.88 -13.78
CA GLU A 264 4.90 6.91 -12.70
C GLU A 264 5.75 7.53 -11.56
N TYR A 265 6.73 8.36 -11.91
CA TYR A 265 7.47 9.12 -10.91
C TYR A 265 6.56 10.08 -10.14
N GLN A 266 5.68 10.81 -10.84
CA GLN A 266 4.75 11.72 -10.19
C GLN A 266 3.73 10.98 -9.32
N GLU A 267 3.25 9.82 -9.77
CA GLU A 267 2.34 8.97 -8.99
C GLU A 267 3.02 8.50 -7.70
N CYS A 268 4.28 8.07 -7.78
CA CYS A 268 5.07 7.70 -6.62
C CYS A 268 5.14 8.85 -5.60
N LEU A 269 5.43 10.08 -6.03
CA LEU A 269 5.45 11.26 -5.17
C LEU A 269 4.07 11.57 -4.59
N ASN A 270 3.01 11.51 -5.40
CA ASN A 270 1.64 11.76 -4.96
C ASN A 270 1.20 10.78 -3.88
N LYS A 271 1.58 9.50 -4.00
CA LYS A 271 1.28 8.46 -3.00
C LYS A 271 1.98 8.71 -1.65
N ALA A 272 3.15 9.33 -1.64
CA ALA A 272 3.84 9.75 -0.42
C ALA A 272 3.27 11.07 0.17
N GLY A 273 2.62 11.89 -0.65
CA GLY A 273 2.27 13.28 -0.37
C GLY A 273 1.50 13.47 0.93
N ALA A 274 0.44 12.68 1.18
CA ALA A 274 -0.37 12.82 2.39
C ALA A 274 0.45 12.60 3.69
N VAL A 275 1.39 11.66 3.68
CA VAL A 275 2.26 11.39 4.83
C VAL A 275 3.29 12.51 5.00
N VAL A 276 3.88 12.99 3.91
CA VAL A 276 4.82 14.13 3.92
C VAL A 276 4.14 15.38 4.46
N GLU A 277 2.94 15.69 3.99
CA GLU A 277 2.15 16.84 4.45
C GLU A 277 1.81 16.74 5.94
N ALA A 278 1.36 15.58 6.41
CA ALA A 278 1.06 15.38 7.82
C ALA A 278 2.30 15.58 8.72
N ILE A 279 3.48 15.16 8.26
CA ILE A 279 4.74 15.39 8.97
C ILE A 279 5.10 16.87 8.98
N LYS A 280 4.97 17.57 7.85
CA LYS A 280 5.23 19.04 7.77
C LYS A 280 4.27 19.85 8.62
N MET A 281 2.99 19.48 8.68
CA MET A 281 1.99 20.12 9.53
C MET A 281 2.27 19.92 11.03
N ALA A 282 2.89 18.81 11.40
CA ALA A 282 3.24 18.49 12.77
C ALA A 282 4.63 19.02 13.18
N ASP A 283 5.37 19.65 12.26
CA ASP A 283 6.71 20.18 12.53
C ASP A 283 6.66 21.31 13.55
N GLY A 284 7.37 21.15 14.67
CA GLY A 284 7.34 22.06 15.81
C GLY A 284 6.23 21.80 16.84
N GLY A 285 5.37 20.81 16.62
CA GLY A 285 4.26 20.42 17.49
C GLY A 285 2.89 20.89 16.98
N ILE A 286 1.84 20.31 17.54
CA ILE A 286 0.44 20.67 17.24
C ILE A 286 -0.09 21.48 18.42
N ASP A 287 -0.78 22.57 18.13
CA ASP A 287 -1.47 23.35 19.15
C ASP A 287 -2.71 22.57 19.64
N TYR A 288 -2.69 22.12 20.89
CA TYR A 288 -3.74 21.24 21.46
C TYR A 288 -5.10 21.96 21.62
N ASP A 289 -5.09 23.31 21.64
CA ASP A 289 -6.29 24.11 21.83
C ASP A 289 -7.04 24.42 20.52
N SER A 290 -6.43 24.12 19.35
CA SER A 290 -7.01 24.46 18.04
C SER A 290 -7.75 23.30 17.33
N THR A 291 -7.88 22.14 17.97
CA THR A 291 -8.46 20.91 17.36
C THR A 291 -9.77 20.46 18.02
N HIS A 292 -10.69 21.40 18.25
CA HIS A 292 -12.09 21.09 18.59
C HIS A 292 -13.02 21.45 17.46
#